data_7addd07a1d2cee084ea1770854c971b8
#
_entry.id   7addd07a1d2cee084ea1770854c971b8
#
_cell.length_a   1.000
_cell.length_b   1.000
_cell.length_c   1.000
_cell.angle_alpha   90.00
_cell.angle_beta   90.00
_cell.angle_gamma   90.00
#
_symmetry.space_group_name_H-M   'P 1'
#
loop_
_entity.id
_entity.type
_entity.pdbx_description
1 polymer ?
#
loop_
_entity_poly.entity_id
_entity_poly.type
_entity_poly.pdbx_seq_one_letter_code
_entity_poly.pdbx_strand_id
1 'polypeptide(L)'
;MNTSTNTSKFRLNRMLRQSLFAGIISAAALASGWAPGLYGQSPNLVFGAAAQAQEISSEEITSYARAVLAIEPRRVEAYNEIKGMAGGSVPRVVCNETKEINRLSGGVRGIAVNYCQQAKKVIETNGLTVSRFNQLTLLQQANPAVKQRIQAELLRLQQAGNQ
;
A
#
# COMPACT_ATOMS: atom_id res chain seq x y z
N MET A 1 -38.13 33.69 -7.39
CA MET A 1 -38.06 32.23 -7.68
C MET A 1 -36.69 31.97 -8.25
N ASN A 2 -35.73 31.57 -7.43
CA ASN A 2 -34.35 31.28 -7.83
C ASN A 2 -34.01 29.85 -7.38
N THR A 3 -33.93 28.97 -8.36
CA THR A 3 -33.46 27.62 -8.19
C THR A 3 -31.95 27.59 -8.34
N SER A 4 -31.24 27.61 -7.20
CA SER A 4 -29.78 27.31 -7.16
C SER A 4 -29.58 25.83 -7.08
N THR A 5 -29.29 25.21 -8.19
CA THR A 5 -28.94 23.78 -8.31
C THR A 5 -27.47 23.56 -8.04
N ASN A 6 -27.27 22.86 -7.05
CA ASN A 6 -26.21 22.02 -6.48
C ASN A 6 -25.25 21.38 -7.52
N THR A 7 -24.11 22.05 -7.75
CA THR A 7 -23.04 21.56 -8.67
C THR A 7 -21.79 21.06 -7.92
N SER A 8 -21.85 20.79 -6.62
CA SER A 8 -20.65 20.44 -5.85
C SER A 8 -20.32 18.95 -5.75
N LYS A 9 -21.22 18.07 -6.19
CA LYS A 9 -21.02 16.60 -6.04
C LYS A 9 -20.19 15.93 -7.15
N PHE A 10 -19.94 16.61 -8.26
CA PHE A 10 -19.24 15.98 -9.40
C PHE A 10 -17.71 16.10 -9.42
N ARG A 11 -17.12 16.92 -8.55
CA ARG A 11 -15.66 17.12 -8.58
C ARG A 11 -14.87 16.14 -7.71
N LEU A 12 -15.51 15.47 -6.76
CA LEU A 12 -14.83 14.54 -5.84
C LEU A 12 -14.41 13.23 -6.53
N ASN A 13 -15.23 12.75 -7.48
CA ASN A 13 -14.98 11.46 -8.15
C ASN A 13 -13.83 11.49 -9.18
N ARG A 14 -13.40 12.68 -9.63
CA ARG A 14 -12.34 12.80 -10.63
C ARG A 14 -10.94 12.78 -10.02
N MET A 15 -10.79 13.22 -8.77
CA MET A 15 -9.49 13.24 -8.09
C MET A 15 -9.07 11.87 -7.54
N LEU A 16 -10.01 10.99 -7.23
CA LEU A 16 -9.73 9.63 -6.73
C LEU A 16 -9.18 8.67 -7.79
N ARG A 17 -9.32 9.01 -9.08
CA ARG A 17 -8.85 8.13 -10.17
C ARG A 17 -7.37 8.27 -10.52
N GLN A 18 -6.67 9.31 -10.10
CA GLN A 18 -5.31 9.61 -10.55
C GLN A 18 -4.20 9.41 -9.52
N SER A 19 -4.51 9.13 -8.24
CA SER A 19 -3.48 9.06 -7.18
C SER A 19 -3.00 7.65 -6.82
N LEU A 20 -3.53 6.59 -7.45
CA LEU A 20 -3.18 5.21 -7.10
C LEU A 20 -1.96 4.64 -7.85
N PHE A 21 -1.32 5.40 -8.75
CA PHE A 21 -0.26 4.86 -9.61
C PHE A 21 1.00 5.73 -9.72
N ALA A 22 1.40 6.42 -8.66
CA ALA A 22 2.76 6.96 -8.61
C ALA A 22 3.68 5.92 -7.98
N GLY A 23 4.02 4.93 -8.78
CA GLY A 23 4.90 3.84 -8.46
C GLY A 23 6.36 4.25 -8.40
N ILE A 24 7.12 3.47 -7.70
CA ILE A 24 8.58 3.49 -7.72
C ILE A 24 9.00 2.39 -8.69
N ILE A 25 9.48 2.78 -9.87
CA ILE A 25 10.23 1.89 -10.76
C ILE A 25 11.70 2.08 -10.39
N SER A 26 12.26 1.16 -9.63
CA SER A 26 13.70 1.02 -9.49
C SER A 26 14.14 -0.11 -10.39
N ALA A 27 14.77 0.23 -11.51
CA ALA A 27 15.41 -0.71 -12.39
C ALA A 27 16.73 -1.16 -11.75
N ALA A 28 16.83 -2.44 -11.39
CA ALA A 28 18.08 -3.09 -11.06
C ALA A 28 18.64 -3.76 -12.32
N ALA A 29 19.81 -3.33 -12.75
CA ALA A 29 20.53 -3.86 -13.88
C ALA A 29 20.99 -5.31 -13.63
N LEU A 30 20.67 -6.20 -14.55
CA LEU A 30 21.19 -7.56 -14.60
C LEU A 30 22.53 -7.57 -15.34
N ALA A 31 23.58 -7.86 -14.62
CA ALA A 31 24.86 -8.20 -15.21
C ALA A 31 24.80 -9.63 -15.74
N SER A 32 24.90 -9.77 -17.04
CA SER A 32 24.97 -11.02 -17.77
C SER A 32 26.34 -11.71 -17.56
N GLY A 33 26.32 -12.85 -16.89
CA GLY A 33 27.46 -13.77 -16.83
C GLY A 33 27.25 -14.93 -17.79
N TRP A 34 27.97 -14.92 -18.89
CA TRP A 34 28.12 -16.06 -19.79
C TRP A 34 29.11 -17.07 -19.19
N ALA A 35 28.72 -18.31 -19.04
CA ALA A 35 29.63 -19.41 -18.79
C ALA A 35 29.27 -20.61 -19.68
N PRO A 36 30.21 -21.17 -20.46
CA PRO A 36 29.96 -22.34 -21.32
C PRO A 36 30.13 -23.67 -20.54
N GLY A 37 29.28 -24.58 -20.89
CA GLY A 37 29.08 -25.94 -20.53
C GLY A 37 30.16 -26.78 -19.81
N LEU A 38 29.62 -27.59 -18.88
CA LEU A 38 30.16 -28.89 -18.54
C LEU A 38 28.98 -29.84 -18.27
N TYR A 39 28.97 -30.93 -19.05
CA TYR A 39 28.11 -32.10 -18.87
C TYR A 39 28.39 -32.74 -17.50
N GLY A 40 27.40 -32.78 -16.63
CA GLY A 40 27.42 -33.51 -15.40
C GLY A 40 25.99 -33.68 -14.92
N GLN A 41 25.45 -34.92 -15.01
CA GLN A 41 24.16 -35.28 -14.43
C GLN A 41 24.26 -35.10 -12.91
N SER A 42 23.75 -34.00 -12.42
CA SER A 42 23.46 -33.79 -11.01
C SER A 42 22.02 -34.23 -10.74
N PRO A 43 21.76 -35.02 -9.68
CA PRO A 43 20.39 -35.32 -9.30
C PRO A 43 19.67 -33.99 -9.07
N ASN A 44 18.55 -33.81 -9.74
CA ASN A 44 17.63 -32.72 -9.55
C ASN A 44 17.25 -32.63 -8.06
N LEU A 45 18.03 -31.90 -7.29
CA LEU A 45 17.49 -31.22 -6.14
C LEU A 45 16.64 -30.07 -6.71
N VAL A 46 15.45 -30.43 -7.16
CA VAL A 46 14.34 -29.50 -7.23
C VAL A 46 14.13 -29.11 -5.79
N PHE A 47 14.92 -28.15 -5.31
CA PHE A 47 14.45 -27.27 -4.27
C PHE A 47 13.22 -26.62 -4.90
N GLY A 48 12.11 -27.32 -4.75
CA GLY A 48 10.81 -26.70 -4.87
C GLY A 48 10.86 -25.48 -3.97
N ALA A 49 11.06 -24.35 -4.56
CA ALA A 49 10.55 -23.10 -4.09
C ALA A 49 9.01 -23.14 -4.21
N ALA A 50 8.44 -24.19 -3.66
CA ALA A 50 7.23 -24.11 -2.90
C ALA A 50 7.61 -23.34 -1.61
N ALA A 51 8.18 -22.13 -1.75
CA ALA A 51 7.83 -21.06 -0.86
C ALA A 51 6.31 -21.19 -0.84
N GLN A 52 5.79 -21.76 0.23
CA GLN A 52 4.37 -21.81 0.53
C GLN A 52 3.89 -20.39 0.35
N ALA A 53 3.41 -20.09 -0.84
CA ALA A 53 2.53 -18.97 -1.06
C ALA A 53 1.36 -19.32 -0.16
N GLN A 54 1.45 -18.89 1.09
CA GLN A 54 0.44 -19.07 2.10
C GLN A 54 -0.80 -18.55 1.44
N GLU A 55 -1.69 -19.48 1.10
CA GLU A 55 -2.84 -19.21 0.24
C GLU A 55 -3.60 -18.07 0.89
N ILE A 56 -3.60 -16.91 0.23
CA ILE A 56 -4.24 -15.71 0.78
C ILE A 56 -5.74 -15.94 0.67
N SER A 57 -6.42 -16.07 1.81
CA SER A 57 -7.85 -16.30 1.84
C SER A 57 -8.63 -15.09 1.33
N SER A 58 -9.89 -15.29 0.95
CA SER A 58 -10.76 -14.19 0.55
C SER A 58 -11.06 -13.25 1.71
N GLU A 59 -11.12 -13.77 2.94
CA GLU A 59 -11.29 -12.99 4.16
C GLU A 59 -10.09 -12.09 4.43
N GLU A 60 -8.88 -12.59 4.22
CA GLU A 60 -7.67 -11.77 4.35
C GLU A 60 -7.64 -10.65 3.31
N ILE A 61 -8.03 -10.92 2.06
CA ILE A 61 -8.14 -9.89 1.02
C ILE A 61 -9.16 -8.82 1.43
N THR A 62 -10.32 -9.24 1.94
CA THR A 62 -11.37 -8.32 2.41
C THR A 62 -10.89 -7.49 3.61
N SER A 63 -10.26 -8.11 4.60
CA SER A 63 -9.68 -7.43 5.77
C SER A 63 -8.61 -6.42 5.35
N TYR A 64 -7.72 -6.79 4.43
CA TYR A 64 -6.71 -5.91 3.89
C TYR A 64 -7.33 -4.72 3.14
N ALA A 65 -8.30 -4.96 2.27
CA ALA A 65 -8.96 -3.92 1.49
C ALA A 65 -9.73 -2.93 2.39
N ARG A 66 -10.43 -3.41 3.43
CA ARG A 66 -11.07 -2.56 4.44
C ARG A 66 -10.06 -1.69 5.19
N ALA A 67 -8.97 -2.28 5.63
CA ALA A 67 -7.90 -1.55 6.32
C ALA A 67 -7.31 -0.46 5.41
N VAL A 68 -7.01 -0.75 4.15
CA VAL A 68 -6.51 0.22 3.16
C VAL A 68 -7.48 1.39 2.99
N LEU A 69 -8.78 1.11 2.79
CA LEU A 69 -9.79 2.16 2.62
C LEU A 69 -9.95 3.03 3.87
N ALA A 70 -9.85 2.44 5.07
CA ALA A 70 -9.97 3.17 6.32
C ALA A 70 -8.71 3.98 6.68
N ILE A 71 -7.53 3.57 6.20
CA ILE A 71 -6.25 4.28 6.40
C ILE A 71 -6.13 5.46 5.44
N GLU A 72 -6.63 5.35 4.22
CA GLU A 72 -6.40 6.35 3.16
C GLU A 72 -6.78 7.79 3.53
N PRO A 73 -7.94 8.09 4.14
CA PRO A 73 -8.26 9.46 4.57
C PRO A 73 -7.21 10.03 5.53
N ARG A 74 -6.74 9.22 6.49
CA ARG A 74 -5.73 9.61 7.48
C ARG A 74 -4.37 9.84 6.85
N ARG A 75 -4.03 9.03 5.84
CA ARG A 75 -2.81 9.21 5.05
C ARG A 75 -2.83 10.54 4.30
N VAL A 76 -3.97 10.88 3.68
CA VAL A 76 -4.14 12.15 2.96
C VAL A 76 -4.07 13.34 3.92
N GLU A 77 -4.71 13.26 5.07
CA GLU A 77 -4.65 14.27 6.13
C GLU A 77 -3.21 14.51 6.59
N ALA A 78 -2.52 13.47 7.03
CA ALA A 78 -1.13 13.55 7.46
C ALA A 78 -0.20 14.09 6.36
N TYR A 79 -0.41 13.68 5.11
CA TYR A 79 0.34 14.18 3.97
C TYR A 79 0.14 15.70 3.78
N ASN A 80 -1.09 16.19 3.87
CA ASN A 80 -1.40 17.61 3.69
C ASN A 80 -0.83 18.46 4.83
N GLU A 81 -0.92 17.98 6.08
CA GLU A 81 -0.32 18.65 7.23
C GLU A 81 1.21 18.74 7.10
N ILE A 82 1.87 17.62 6.78
CA ILE A 82 3.31 17.59 6.57
C ILE A 82 3.72 18.50 5.42
N LYS A 83 2.97 18.49 4.32
CA LYS A 83 3.23 19.36 3.17
C LYS A 83 3.17 20.84 3.53
N GLY A 84 2.19 21.24 4.35
CA GLY A 84 2.07 22.60 4.85
C GLY A 84 3.25 23.03 5.72
N MET A 85 3.80 22.11 6.53
CA MET A 85 4.94 22.40 7.42
C MET A 85 6.30 22.34 6.72
N ALA A 86 6.44 21.46 5.74
CA ALA A 86 7.74 21.17 5.08
C ALA A 86 8.06 22.13 3.93
N GLY A 87 7.20 23.08 3.60
CA GLY A 87 7.47 24.10 2.56
C GLY A 87 7.57 23.52 1.13
N GLY A 88 6.99 22.33 0.88
CA GLY A 88 6.87 21.77 -0.47
C GLY A 88 7.35 20.33 -0.66
N SER A 89 8.45 19.91 -0.05
CA SER A 89 8.93 18.52 -0.13
C SER A 89 8.44 17.71 1.06
N VAL A 90 7.57 16.75 0.81
CA VAL A 90 7.05 15.84 1.86
C VAL A 90 8.01 14.67 2.03
N PRO A 91 8.60 14.48 3.23
CA PRO A 91 9.46 13.35 3.49
C PRO A 91 8.67 12.04 3.43
N ARG A 92 9.35 10.97 3.02
CA ARG A 92 8.74 9.64 3.04
C ARG A 92 8.51 9.19 4.47
N VAL A 93 7.28 8.81 4.79
CA VAL A 93 6.90 8.24 6.09
C VAL A 93 6.63 6.75 5.92
N VAL A 94 7.44 5.90 6.56
CA VAL A 94 7.30 4.45 6.56
C VAL A 94 7.22 3.98 8.00
N CYS A 95 6.06 3.51 8.42
CA CYS A 95 5.74 3.25 9.82
C CYS A 95 6.60 2.16 10.50
N ASN A 96 7.17 1.23 9.75
CA ASN A 96 8.09 0.22 10.27
C ASN A 96 9.57 0.68 10.29
N GLU A 97 9.87 1.88 9.79
CA GLU A 97 11.21 2.47 9.80
C GLU A 97 11.36 3.51 10.91
N THR A 98 11.34 3.05 12.15
CA THR A 98 11.40 3.93 13.36
C THR A 98 12.58 4.90 13.34
N LYS A 99 13.74 4.48 12.79
CA LYS A 99 14.92 5.34 12.68
C LYS A 99 14.67 6.52 11.75
N GLU A 100 13.99 6.30 10.64
CA GLU A 100 13.66 7.36 9.68
C GLU A 100 12.61 8.34 10.26
N ILE A 101 11.60 7.82 10.95
CA ILE A 101 10.62 8.66 11.66
C ILE A 101 11.32 9.56 12.69
N ASN A 102 12.29 9.03 13.44
CA ASN A 102 13.01 9.78 14.47
C ASN A 102 13.92 10.90 13.89
N ARG A 103 14.28 10.82 12.60
CA ARG A 103 15.07 11.86 11.92
C ARG A 103 14.23 13.03 11.43
N LEU A 104 12.90 12.88 11.40
CA LEU A 104 12.01 13.95 10.99
C LEU A 104 12.03 15.11 11.98
N SER A 105 11.80 16.33 11.51
CA SER A 105 11.65 17.52 12.37
C SER A 105 10.51 17.32 13.38
N GLY A 106 10.58 18.00 14.53
CA GLY A 106 9.69 17.75 15.67
C GLY A 106 8.20 17.75 15.31
N GLY A 107 7.72 18.76 14.58
CA GLY A 107 6.31 18.84 14.15
C GLY A 107 5.94 17.73 13.17
N VAL A 108 6.74 17.53 12.12
CA VAL A 108 6.52 16.47 11.12
C VAL A 108 6.58 15.09 11.76
N ARG A 109 7.50 14.87 12.71
CA ARG A 109 7.58 13.63 13.48
C ARG A 109 6.31 13.35 14.25
N GLY A 110 5.74 14.36 14.91
CA GLY A 110 4.49 14.21 15.66
C GLY A 110 3.34 13.72 14.78
N ILE A 111 3.17 14.33 13.60
CA ILE A 111 2.16 13.92 12.62
C ILE A 111 2.42 12.49 12.13
N ALA A 112 3.67 12.16 11.78
CA ALA A 112 4.04 10.83 11.29
C ALA A 112 3.78 9.74 12.35
N VAL A 113 4.15 9.96 13.60
CA VAL A 113 3.90 9.04 14.71
C VAL A 113 2.40 8.83 14.93
N ASN A 114 1.63 9.92 14.96
CA ASN A 114 0.17 9.85 15.13
C ASN A 114 -0.49 9.07 13.99
N TYR A 115 -0.13 9.37 12.74
CA TYR A 115 -0.58 8.61 11.57
C TYR A 115 -0.27 7.10 11.70
N CYS A 116 0.97 6.76 12.05
CA CYS A 116 1.38 5.37 12.17
C CYS A 116 0.64 4.62 13.30
N GLN A 117 0.38 5.28 14.43
CA GLN A 117 -0.42 4.70 15.51
C GLN A 117 -1.87 4.46 15.09
N GLN A 118 -2.47 5.41 14.38
CA GLN A 118 -3.83 5.25 13.87
C GLN A 118 -3.91 4.16 12.80
N ALA A 119 -2.94 4.11 11.88
CA ALA A 119 -2.87 3.06 10.86
C ALA A 119 -2.75 1.66 11.50
N LYS A 120 -1.88 1.51 12.51
CA LYS A 120 -1.76 0.26 13.28
C LYS A 120 -3.11 -0.15 13.86
N LYS A 121 -3.79 0.77 14.57
CA LYS A 121 -5.11 0.48 15.17
C LYS A 121 -6.13 0.05 14.13
N VAL A 122 -6.17 0.72 12.97
CA VAL A 122 -7.08 0.35 11.87
C VAL A 122 -6.78 -1.05 11.34
N ILE A 123 -5.51 -1.40 11.13
CA ILE A 123 -5.10 -2.72 10.68
C ILE A 123 -5.59 -3.79 11.65
N GLU A 124 -5.31 -3.62 12.94
CA GLU A 124 -5.69 -4.57 14.00
C GLU A 124 -7.21 -4.71 14.14
N THR A 125 -7.95 -3.61 14.06
CA THR A 125 -9.43 -3.61 14.11
C THR A 125 -10.04 -4.35 12.92
N ASN A 126 -9.35 -4.41 11.77
CA ASN A 126 -9.77 -5.18 10.61
C ASN A 126 -9.26 -6.64 10.62
N GLY A 127 -8.77 -7.14 11.75
CA GLY A 127 -8.42 -8.54 11.94
C GLY A 127 -7.04 -8.94 11.38
N LEU A 128 -6.17 -7.97 11.06
CA LEU A 128 -4.82 -8.25 10.59
C LEU A 128 -3.77 -7.83 11.62
N THR A 129 -2.66 -8.56 11.67
CA THR A 129 -1.45 -8.03 12.29
C THR A 129 -0.75 -7.05 11.35
N VAL A 130 0.00 -6.08 11.89
CA VAL A 130 0.80 -5.14 11.07
C VAL A 130 1.78 -5.90 10.17
N SER A 131 2.39 -6.98 10.67
CA SER A 131 3.30 -7.83 9.89
C SER A 131 2.58 -8.44 8.69
N ARG A 132 1.38 -9.00 8.89
CA ARG A 132 0.60 -9.61 7.80
C ARG A 132 0.13 -8.58 6.78
N PHE A 133 -0.32 -7.40 7.24
CA PHE A 133 -0.68 -6.28 6.37
C PHE A 133 0.49 -5.87 5.46
N ASN A 134 1.68 -5.70 6.04
CA ASN A 134 2.89 -5.36 5.26
C ASN A 134 3.27 -6.47 4.27
N GLN A 135 3.14 -7.73 4.67
CA GLN A 135 3.37 -8.89 3.79
C GLN A 135 2.40 -8.89 2.59
N LEU A 136 1.11 -8.64 2.82
CA LEU A 136 0.12 -8.51 1.73
C LEU A 136 0.44 -7.32 0.82
N THR A 137 0.91 -6.21 1.38
CA THR A 137 1.36 -5.03 0.62
C THR A 137 2.53 -5.37 -0.31
N LEU A 138 3.50 -6.14 0.15
CA LEU A 138 4.62 -6.59 -0.68
C LEU A 138 4.16 -7.60 -1.74
N LEU A 139 3.30 -8.54 -1.37
CA LEU A 139 2.77 -9.54 -2.29
C LEU A 139 1.96 -8.92 -3.43
N GLN A 140 1.15 -7.90 -3.17
CA GLN A 140 0.43 -7.21 -4.25
C GLN A 140 1.35 -6.49 -5.23
N GLN A 141 2.55 -6.08 -4.80
CA GLN A 141 3.55 -5.48 -5.69
C GLN A 141 4.27 -6.52 -6.55
N ALA A 142 4.52 -7.70 -5.99
CA ALA A 142 5.28 -8.76 -6.62
C ALA A 142 4.41 -9.74 -7.44
N ASN A 143 3.11 -9.86 -7.14
CA ASN A 143 2.22 -10.86 -7.74
C ASN A 143 0.99 -10.20 -8.39
N PRO A 144 0.91 -10.19 -9.75
CA PRO A 144 -0.21 -9.59 -10.47
C PRO A 144 -1.58 -10.18 -10.13
N ALA A 145 -1.67 -11.48 -9.85
CA ALA A 145 -2.94 -12.12 -9.48
C ALA A 145 -3.44 -11.64 -8.11
N VAL A 146 -2.54 -11.52 -7.12
CA VAL A 146 -2.87 -10.94 -5.81
C VAL A 146 -3.31 -9.50 -5.94
N LYS A 147 -2.57 -8.71 -6.73
CA LYS A 147 -2.93 -7.32 -7.02
C LYS A 147 -4.33 -7.21 -7.60
N GLN A 148 -4.68 -8.03 -8.59
CA GLN A 148 -5.99 -8.02 -9.21
C GLN A 148 -7.11 -8.36 -8.21
N ARG A 149 -6.92 -9.38 -7.36
CA ARG A 149 -7.88 -9.73 -6.31
C ARG A 149 -8.11 -8.58 -5.33
N ILE A 150 -7.04 -7.94 -4.86
CA ILE A 150 -7.13 -6.77 -3.95
C ILE A 150 -7.85 -5.59 -4.64
N GLN A 151 -7.52 -5.29 -5.89
CA GLN A 151 -8.16 -4.21 -6.64
C GLN A 151 -9.67 -4.45 -6.83
N ALA A 152 -10.07 -5.68 -7.18
CA ALA A 152 -11.47 -6.05 -7.32
C ALA A 152 -12.23 -5.86 -6.00
N GLU A 153 -11.64 -6.27 -4.88
CA GLU A 153 -12.27 -6.15 -3.56
C GLU A 153 -12.36 -4.68 -3.09
N LEU A 154 -11.33 -3.86 -3.35
CA LEU A 154 -11.39 -2.42 -3.09
C LEU A 154 -12.54 -1.75 -3.84
N LEU A 155 -12.71 -2.08 -5.13
CA LEU A 155 -13.81 -1.55 -5.93
C LEU A 155 -15.17 -2.00 -5.40
N ARG A 156 -15.31 -3.27 -5.04
CA ARG A 156 -16.54 -3.83 -4.47
C ARG A 156 -16.94 -3.11 -3.17
N LEU A 157 -15.99 -2.90 -2.27
CA LEU A 157 -16.24 -2.22 -1.00
C LEU A 157 -16.59 -0.74 -1.17
N GLN A 158 -15.94 -0.04 -2.12
CA GLN A 158 -16.25 1.36 -2.42
C GLN A 158 -17.67 1.50 -2.99
N GLN A 159 -18.10 0.59 -3.85
CA GLN A 159 -19.45 0.59 -4.41
C GLN A 159 -20.50 0.32 -3.33
N ALA A 160 -20.23 -0.63 -2.41
CA ALA A 160 -21.14 -0.94 -1.32
C ALA A 160 -21.28 0.21 -0.30
N GLY A 161 -20.24 1.00 -0.09
CA GLY A 161 -20.27 2.16 0.81
C GLY A 161 -20.96 3.40 0.23
N ASN A 162 -21.31 3.40 -1.05
CA ASN A 162 -21.98 4.52 -1.74
C ASN A 162 -23.48 4.30 -1.98
N GLN A 163 -24.04 3.20 -1.49
CA GLN A 163 -25.48 2.87 -1.51
C GLN A 163 -26.12 3.23 -0.19
#